data_ba4f5efc7dcc450b6a3a4fb0e4b12d34
#
_entry.id   ba4f5efc7dcc450b6a3a4fb0e4b12d34
#
_cell.length_a   1.000
_cell.length_b   1.000
_cell.length_c   1.000
_cell.angle_alpha   90.00
_cell.angle_beta   90.00
_cell.angle_gamma   90.00
#
_symmetry.space_group_name_H-M   'P 1'
#
loop_
_entity.id
_entity.type
_entity.pdbx_description
1 polymer ?
#
loop_
_entity_poly.entity_id
_entity_poly.type
_entity_poly.pdbx_seq_one_letter_code
_entity_poly.pdbx_strand_id
1 'polypeptide(L)'
;MHTLFNSIDTYLLQHQDYWRFEPFFVSQNSELPWQQSHPSLCQWLNALTDEQIEFYKQNQQALVEAVSGYFPDLANFLAQLVVPSVTLHGLSLTRGVDNGIPGRKLAQITAMGEAALQNHQAQEWLEWCSGKGFLGRILASQSQQKVTSLEYQAPLCHSGQQEADKQGLSMTFVHGDALSDEVDKVFNSGQHAVALHACGDLHATLLEKGVAHHLSAMTISPCCYHLTASEHYGALSTLGRHSALRLNQSELRIPLQELVTGGERVKRHRLLEMSYRLGLDILLRQELGFADYQPVPSIKKSQLSSGFVPFCQWAAEQKGFTLPQCDFDAYLQQGTKRYWQMEKLSLIQQLFKRAIELWLVLDKALYLQQSGYKVTVSEFCSREVTPRNLLIQAQRE
;
A
#
# COMPACT_ATOMS: atom_id res chain seq x y z
N MET A 1 -21.43 -7.50 0.27
CA MET A 1 -20.26 -6.97 0.98
C MET A 1 -20.24 -7.37 2.46
N HIS A 2 -21.34 -7.25 3.22
CA HIS A 2 -21.40 -7.60 4.65
C HIS A 2 -20.88 -9.00 4.97
N THR A 3 -21.37 -10.03 4.24
CA THR A 3 -20.94 -11.42 4.46
C THR A 3 -19.44 -11.60 4.24
N LEU A 4 -18.90 -10.99 3.18
CA LEU A 4 -17.47 -11.08 2.87
C LEU A 4 -16.63 -10.36 3.92
N PHE A 5 -17.04 -9.15 4.37
CA PHE A 5 -16.37 -8.44 5.45
C PHE A 5 -16.28 -9.29 6.72
N ASN A 6 -17.41 -9.86 7.18
CA ASN A 6 -17.45 -10.71 8.37
C ASN A 6 -16.59 -11.98 8.22
N SER A 7 -16.58 -12.60 7.04
CA SER A 7 -15.72 -13.77 6.75
C SER A 7 -14.25 -13.40 6.89
N ILE A 8 -13.84 -12.26 6.29
CA ILE A 8 -12.44 -11.78 6.37
C ILE A 8 -12.07 -11.41 7.81
N ASP A 9 -12.94 -10.67 8.50
CA ASP A 9 -12.73 -10.24 9.88
C ASP A 9 -12.51 -11.44 10.80
N THR A 10 -13.40 -12.43 10.73
CA THR A 10 -13.29 -13.67 11.50
C THR A 10 -11.99 -14.42 11.19
N TYR A 11 -11.66 -14.58 9.91
CA TYR A 11 -10.46 -15.31 9.50
C TYR A 11 -9.17 -14.62 9.96
N LEU A 12 -9.10 -13.30 9.83
CA LEU A 12 -7.95 -12.51 10.29
C LEU A 12 -7.77 -12.60 11.81
N LEU A 13 -8.86 -12.55 12.59
CA LEU A 13 -8.82 -12.69 14.05
C LEU A 13 -8.38 -14.09 14.47
N GLN A 14 -8.88 -15.13 13.81
CA GLN A 14 -8.51 -16.52 14.12
C GLN A 14 -7.04 -16.83 13.83
N HIS A 15 -6.46 -16.15 12.84
CA HIS A 15 -5.09 -16.40 12.38
C HIS A 15 -4.11 -15.27 12.72
N GLN A 16 -4.43 -14.43 13.69
CA GLN A 16 -3.62 -13.26 14.02
C GLN A 16 -2.16 -13.57 14.36
N ASP A 17 -1.88 -14.72 14.93
CA ASP A 17 -0.53 -15.16 15.29
C ASP A 17 0.39 -15.34 14.05
N TYR A 18 -0.19 -15.48 12.84
CA TYR A 18 0.55 -15.72 11.60
C TYR A 18 0.81 -14.43 10.80
N TRP A 19 0.23 -13.31 11.17
CA TRP A 19 0.45 -12.05 10.45
C TRP A 19 0.64 -10.84 11.36
N ARG A 20 0.21 -10.88 12.63
CA ARG A 20 0.23 -9.75 13.57
C ARG A 20 1.58 -9.63 14.28
N PHE A 21 2.64 -9.46 13.49
CA PHE A 21 4.01 -9.26 13.96
C PHE A 21 4.85 -8.53 12.91
N GLU A 22 5.98 -7.99 13.34
CA GLU A 22 6.97 -7.40 12.43
C GLU A 22 8.12 -8.38 12.19
N PRO A 23 8.27 -8.95 10.98
CA PRO A 23 9.30 -9.93 10.65
C PRO A 23 10.71 -9.48 11.01
N PHE A 24 10.99 -8.17 10.87
CA PHE A 24 12.28 -7.57 11.23
C PHE A 24 12.63 -7.81 12.69
N PHE A 25 11.70 -7.55 13.61
CA PHE A 25 11.96 -7.72 15.04
C PHE A 25 11.90 -9.19 15.46
N VAL A 26 10.92 -9.93 14.98
CA VAL A 26 10.75 -11.36 15.34
C VAL A 26 11.94 -12.20 14.86
N SER A 27 12.59 -11.83 13.76
CA SER A 27 13.80 -12.51 13.26
C SER A 27 15.01 -12.47 14.20
N GLN A 28 14.95 -11.71 15.31
CA GLN A 28 15.98 -11.73 16.35
C GLN A 28 15.97 -13.04 17.16
N ASN A 29 14.82 -13.69 17.24
CA ASN A 29 14.66 -14.92 17.98
C ASN A 29 15.34 -16.08 17.22
N SER A 30 15.95 -17.00 17.96
CA SER A 30 16.57 -18.19 17.38
C SER A 30 15.55 -19.15 16.79
N GLU A 31 14.32 -19.13 17.31
CA GLU A 31 13.21 -20.00 16.91
C GLU A 31 12.10 -19.19 16.24
N LEU A 32 11.35 -19.84 15.35
CA LEU A 32 10.14 -19.28 14.76
C LEU A 32 9.02 -19.21 15.81
N PRO A 33 8.11 -18.22 15.73
CA PRO A 33 7.07 -17.99 16.74
C PRO A 33 6.16 -19.20 16.97
N TRP A 34 6.01 -20.04 15.97
CA TRP A 34 5.08 -21.19 15.96
C TRP A 34 5.76 -22.52 16.31
N GLN A 35 6.99 -22.49 16.87
CA GLN A 35 7.75 -23.71 17.15
C GLN A 35 7.02 -24.69 18.08
N GLN A 36 6.23 -24.16 19.01
CA GLN A 36 5.44 -24.99 19.93
C GLN A 36 4.06 -25.34 19.36
N SER A 37 3.37 -24.39 18.69
CA SER A 37 2.01 -24.61 18.19
C SER A 37 1.96 -25.36 16.86
N HIS A 38 2.92 -25.11 15.96
CA HIS A 38 3.01 -25.72 14.62
C HIS A 38 4.44 -26.12 14.26
N PRO A 39 5.03 -27.12 14.94
CA PRO A 39 6.41 -27.52 14.74
C PRO A 39 6.70 -28.00 13.30
N SER A 40 5.74 -28.65 12.64
CA SER A 40 5.88 -29.11 11.24
C SER A 40 5.97 -27.94 10.24
N LEU A 41 5.22 -26.85 10.43
CA LEU A 41 5.35 -25.63 9.64
C LEU A 41 6.74 -25.02 9.82
N CYS A 42 7.22 -24.95 11.08
CA CYS A 42 8.55 -24.41 11.38
C CYS A 42 9.66 -25.27 10.76
N GLN A 43 9.53 -26.58 10.79
CA GLN A 43 10.46 -27.52 10.15
C GLN A 43 10.50 -27.30 8.64
N TRP A 44 9.34 -27.15 7.98
CA TRP A 44 9.25 -26.86 6.55
C TRP A 44 9.93 -25.52 6.23
N LEU A 45 9.60 -24.44 6.95
CA LEU A 45 10.22 -23.13 6.76
C LEU A 45 11.74 -23.16 6.93
N ASN A 46 12.23 -23.91 7.94
CA ASN A 46 13.67 -24.01 8.19
C ASN A 46 14.41 -24.82 7.12
N ALA A 47 13.74 -25.75 6.45
CA ALA A 47 14.30 -26.54 5.36
C ALA A 47 14.37 -25.80 4.02
N LEU A 48 13.69 -24.64 3.88
CA LEU A 48 13.72 -23.87 2.63
C LEU A 48 15.11 -23.30 2.35
N THR A 49 15.56 -23.47 1.10
CA THR A 49 16.74 -22.76 0.58
C THR A 49 16.39 -21.31 0.22
N ASP A 50 17.42 -20.48 0.05
CA ASP A 50 17.26 -19.07 -0.35
C ASP A 50 16.51 -18.96 -1.69
N GLU A 51 16.80 -19.83 -2.64
CA GLU A 51 16.14 -19.88 -3.96
C GLU A 51 14.66 -20.27 -3.84
N GLN A 52 14.33 -21.21 -2.94
CA GLN A 52 12.94 -21.61 -2.69
C GLN A 52 12.15 -20.48 -2.01
N ILE A 53 12.76 -19.73 -1.09
CA ILE A 53 12.13 -18.54 -0.50
C ILE A 53 11.82 -17.51 -1.59
N GLU A 54 12.79 -17.19 -2.45
CA GLU A 54 12.59 -16.24 -3.56
C GLU A 54 11.53 -16.75 -4.57
N PHE A 55 11.48 -18.04 -4.85
CA PHE A 55 10.45 -18.64 -5.69
C PHE A 55 9.05 -18.47 -5.10
N TYR A 56 8.85 -18.80 -3.82
CA TYR A 56 7.56 -18.65 -3.17
C TYR A 56 7.12 -17.19 -3.01
N LYS A 57 8.05 -16.28 -2.82
CA LYS A 57 7.74 -14.84 -2.82
C LYS A 57 7.14 -14.36 -4.14
N GLN A 58 7.54 -14.94 -5.25
CA GLN A 58 7.09 -14.56 -6.59
C GLN A 58 5.89 -15.38 -7.08
N ASN A 59 5.62 -16.52 -6.45
CA ASN A 59 4.59 -17.46 -6.87
C ASN A 59 3.65 -17.77 -5.71
N GLN A 60 2.65 -16.90 -5.53
CA GLN A 60 1.67 -17.04 -4.44
C GLN A 60 0.90 -18.35 -4.52
N GLN A 61 0.56 -18.84 -5.72
CA GLN A 61 -0.16 -20.09 -5.87
C GLN A 61 0.68 -21.26 -5.37
N ALA A 62 1.94 -21.35 -5.77
CA ALA A 62 2.84 -22.41 -5.29
C ALA A 62 3.03 -22.34 -3.76
N LEU A 63 3.10 -21.13 -3.19
CA LEU A 63 3.15 -20.99 -1.73
C LEU A 63 1.89 -21.52 -1.06
N VAL A 64 0.70 -21.17 -1.55
CA VAL A 64 -0.59 -21.63 -1.01
C VAL A 64 -0.67 -23.16 -1.08
N GLU A 65 -0.28 -23.78 -2.19
CA GLU A 65 -0.21 -25.23 -2.35
C GLU A 65 0.76 -25.87 -1.34
N ALA A 66 1.95 -25.30 -1.17
CA ALA A 66 2.96 -25.82 -0.25
C ALA A 66 2.54 -25.76 1.23
N VAL A 67 1.74 -24.74 1.60
CA VAL A 67 1.28 -24.58 3.00
C VAL A 67 -0.13 -25.13 3.25
N SER A 68 -0.79 -25.73 2.25
CA SER A 68 -2.17 -26.22 2.35
C SER A 68 -2.37 -27.26 3.46
N GLY A 69 -1.36 -28.08 3.75
CA GLY A 69 -1.39 -29.04 4.85
C GLY A 69 -1.36 -28.39 6.25
N TYR A 70 -0.90 -27.15 6.36
CA TYR A 70 -0.84 -26.39 7.62
C TYR A 70 -2.04 -25.45 7.77
N PHE A 71 -2.62 -24.99 6.66
CA PHE A 71 -3.77 -24.09 6.59
C PHE A 71 -4.83 -24.67 5.65
N PRO A 72 -5.59 -25.70 6.08
CA PRO A 72 -6.50 -26.45 5.20
C PRO A 72 -7.60 -25.58 4.56
N ASP A 73 -8.04 -24.53 5.25
CA ASP A 73 -9.10 -23.64 4.77
C ASP A 73 -8.59 -22.47 3.93
N LEU A 74 -7.27 -22.28 3.85
CA LEU A 74 -6.65 -21.09 3.22
C LEU A 74 -7.04 -20.95 1.75
N ALA A 75 -6.97 -22.01 0.96
CA ALA A 75 -7.29 -21.95 -0.46
C ALA A 75 -8.74 -21.51 -0.71
N ASN A 76 -9.69 -22.08 0.06
CA ASN A 76 -11.11 -21.73 -0.01
C ASN A 76 -11.34 -20.30 0.47
N PHE A 77 -10.64 -19.86 1.50
CA PHE A 77 -10.71 -18.49 1.98
C PHE A 77 -10.18 -17.50 0.93
N LEU A 78 -9.01 -17.74 0.34
CA LEU A 78 -8.42 -16.88 -0.68
C LEU A 78 -9.29 -16.79 -1.93
N ALA A 79 -10.00 -17.85 -2.30
CA ALA A 79 -10.95 -17.83 -3.41
C ALA A 79 -12.11 -16.84 -3.18
N GLN A 80 -12.51 -16.59 -1.94
CA GLN A 80 -13.54 -15.60 -1.60
C GLN A 80 -13.04 -14.16 -1.74
N LEU A 81 -11.71 -13.92 -1.74
CA LEU A 81 -11.12 -12.58 -1.84
C LEU A 81 -11.03 -12.07 -3.29
N VAL A 82 -11.45 -12.87 -4.25
CA VAL A 82 -11.50 -12.47 -5.66
C VAL A 82 -12.66 -11.48 -5.85
N VAL A 83 -12.32 -10.29 -6.33
CA VAL A 83 -13.32 -9.27 -6.70
C VAL A 83 -13.38 -9.14 -8.22
N PRO A 84 -14.53 -8.69 -8.78
CA PRO A 84 -14.67 -8.53 -10.21
C PRO A 84 -13.68 -7.50 -10.76
N SER A 85 -13.22 -7.71 -11.99
CA SER A 85 -12.46 -6.70 -12.72
C SER A 85 -13.39 -5.77 -13.50
N VAL A 86 -13.04 -4.49 -13.56
CA VAL A 86 -13.72 -3.54 -14.45
C VAL A 86 -13.43 -3.93 -15.89
N THR A 87 -14.44 -4.02 -16.72
CA THR A 87 -14.26 -4.23 -18.16
C THR A 87 -13.84 -2.91 -18.78
N LEU A 88 -12.58 -2.84 -19.25
CA LEU A 88 -12.03 -1.68 -19.92
C LEU A 88 -11.93 -1.95 -21.42
N HIS A 89 -12.25 -0.95 -22.23
CA HIS A 89 -12.24 -1.01 -23.70
C HIS A 89 -11.04 -0.27 -24.30
N GLY A 90 -10.33 0.49 -23.47
CA GLY A 90 -9.22 1.36 -23.84
C GLY A 90 -9.68 2.77 -24.24
N LEU A 91 -9.08 3.80 -23.59
CA LEU A 91 -9.34 5.20 -23.95
C LEU A 91 -8.44 5.63 -25.12
N SER A 92 -9.06 6.23 -26.16
CA SER A 92 -8.32 6.96 -27.16
C SER A 92 -8.02 8.37 -26.64
N LEU A 93 -6.77 8.59 -26.23
CA LEU A 93 -6.36 9.87 -25.65
C LEU A 93 -6.13 10.93 -26.75
N THR A 94 -6.63 12.12 -26.52
CA THR A 94 -6.34 13.29 -27.35
C THR A 94 -4.84 13.60 -27.30
N ARG A 95 -4.25 13.96 -28.43
CA ARG A 95 -2.82 14.27 -28.54
C ARG A 95 -2.37 15.29 -27.48
N GLY A 96 -1.37 14.92 -26.71
CA GLY A 96 -0.74 15.78 -25.71
C GLY A 96 -1.31 15.66 -24.29
N VAL A 97 -2.48 15.02 -24.10
CA VAL A 97 -3.05 14.81 -22.75
C VAL A 97 -2.16 13.92 -21.87
N ASP A 98 -1.43 13.00 -22.50
CA ASP A 98 -0.47 12.08 -21.87
C ASP A 98 0.94 12.67 -21.66
N ASN A 99 1.19 13.90 -22.11
CA ASN A 99 2.50 14.53 -22.01
C ASN A 99 3.02 14.56 -20.56
N GLY A 100 4.26 14.09 -20.39
CA GLY A 100 4.96 14.09 -19.09
C GLY A 100 4.50 13.00 -18.12
N ILE A 101 3.65 12.05 -18.53
CA ILE A 101 3.22 10.93 -17.69
C ILE A 101 4.14 9.72 -17.97
N PRO A 102 4.86 9.16 -16.97
CA PRO A 102 5.64 7.94 -17.15
C PRO A 102 4.76 6.74 -17.55
N GLY A 103 5.25 5.87 -18.44
CA GLY A 103 4.44 4.82 -19.08
C GLY A 103 3.62 3.93 -18.14
N ARG A 104 4.23 3.41 -17.04
CA ARG A 104 3.48 2.61 -16.04
C ARG A 104 2.38 3.44 -15.36
N LYS A 105 2.67 4.69 -15.03
CA LYS A 105 1.72 5.61 -14.40
C LYS A 105 0.61 5.98 -15.38
N LEU A 106 0.92 6.12 -16.67
CA LEU A 106 -0.07 6.37 -17.73
C LEU A 106 -1.08 5.23 -17.79
N ALA A 107 -0.63 3.97 -17.86
CA ALA A 107 -1.52 2.81 -17.88
C ALA A 107 -2.48 2.79 -16.68
N GLN A 108 -1.97 3.07 -15.48
CA GLN A 108 -2.77 3.14 -14.26
C GLN A 108 -3.81 4.28 -14.32
N ILE A 109 -3.41 5.48 -14.72
CA ILE A 109 -4.29 6.66 -14.77
C ILE A 109 -5.37 6.49 -15.85
N THR A 110 -4.99 5.93 -17.01
CA THR A 110 -5.93 5.67 -18.11
C THR A 110 -6.99 4.66 -17.71
N ALA A 111 -6.57 3.55 -17.07
CA ALA A 111 -7.50 2.53 -16.59
C ALA A 111 -8.48 3.09 -15.54
N MET A 112 -7.99 3.87 -14.57
CA MET A 112 -8.83 4.52 -13.58
C MET A 112 -9.75 5.57 -14.20
N GLY A 113 -9.24 6.36 -15.13
CA GLY A 113 -10.04 7.37 -15.85
C GLY A 113 -11.18 6.74 -16.62
N GLU A 114 -10.92 5.64 -17.34
CA GLU A 114 -11.95 4.90 -18.05
C GLU A 114 -13.02 4.32 -17.10
N ALA A 115 -12.58 3.69 -16.01
CA ALA A 115 -13.48 3.16 -15.01
C ALA A 115 -14.38 4.24 -14.38
N ALA A 116 -13.82 5.44 -14.12
CA ALA A 116 -14.59 6.56 -13.60
C ALA A 116 -15.60 7.09 -14.63
N LEU A 117 -15.20 7.23 -15.90
CA LEU A 117 -16.05 7.71 -16.99
C LEU A 117 -17.26 6.80 -17.26
N GLN A 118 -17.08 5.48 -17.18
CA GLN A 118 -18.18 4.52 -17.40
C GLN A 118 -19.36 4.71 -16.45
N ASN A 119 -19.11 5.17 -15.24
CA ASN A 119 -20.13 5.38 -14.19
C ASN A 119 -20.39 6.86 -13.90
N HIS A 120 -19.94 7.77 -14.78
CA HIS A 120 -20.08 9.20 -14.58
C HIS A 120 -21.45 9.70 -14.99
N GLN A 121 -22.18 10.27 -14.04
CA GLN A 121 -23.50 10.89 -14.26
C GLN A 121 -23.59 12.29 -13.64
N ALA A 122 -22.49 12.75 -13.04
CA ALA A 122 -22.39 14.07 -12.40
C ALA A 122 -22.19 15.21 -13.42
N GLN A 123 -22.26 16.45 -12.98
CA GLN A 123 -22.12 17.63 -13.83
C GLN A 123 -20.66 18.09 -13.99
N GLU A 124 -19.81 17.79 -13.00
CA GLU A 124 -18.38 18.13 -12.99
C GLU A 124 -17.57 17.15 -12.15
N TRP A 125 -16.27 17.28 -12.22
CA TRP A 125 -15.31 16.43 -11.51
C TRP A 125 -14.62 17.15 -10.35
N LEU A 126 -14.32 16.42 -9.29
CA LEU A 126 -13.38 16.82 -8.25
C LEU A 126 -12.20 15.83 -8.24
N GLU A 127 -11.01 16.27 -8.63
CA GLU A 127 -9.79 15.46 -8.51
C GLU A 127 -9.10 15.77 -7.17
N TRP A 128 -9.05 14.78 -6.30
CA TRP A 128 -8.55 14.90 -4.94
C TRP A 128 -7.08 14.52 -4.85
N CYS A 129 -6.24 15.41 -4.25
CA CYS A 129 -4.79 15.23 -4.16
C CYS A 129 -4.15 15.05 -5.55
N SER A 130 -4.45 15.95 -6.45
CA SER A 130 -4.28 15.83 -7.90
C SER A 130 -2.82 15.77 -8.38
N GLY A 131 -1.86 16.22 -7.57
CA GLY A 131 -0.50 16.42 -8.04
C GLY A 131 -0.45 17.41 -9.21
N LYS A 132 -0.01 16.96 -10.38
CA LYS A 132 -0.03 17.74 -11.63
C LYS A 132 -1.34 17.59 -12.44
N GLY A 133 -2.38 17.01 -11.86
CA GLY A 133 -3.68 16.85 -12.50
C GLY A 133 -3.70 15.88 -13.68
N PHE A 134 -2.91 14.82 -13.62
CA PHE A 134 -2.81 13.87 -14.74
C PHE A 134 -4.12 13.13 -15.00
N LEU A 135 -4.81 12.69 -13.95
CA LEU A 135 -6.13 12.05 -14.07
C LEU A 135 -7.16 13.07 -14.52
N GLY A 136 -7.17 14.26 -13.91
CA GLY A 136 -8.06 15.36 -14.27
C GLY A 136 -7.95 15.76 -15.74
N ARG A 137 -6.74 15.78 -16.32
CA ARG A 137 -6.56 16.06 -17.76
C ARG A 137 -7.26 15.03 -18.65
N ILE A 138 -7.16 13.75 -18.32
CA ILE A 138 -7.85 12.68 -19.05
C ILE A 138 -9.36 12.88 -18.91
N LEU A 139 -9.87 13.10 -17.69
CA LEU A 139 -11.29 13.28 -17.43
C LEU A 139 -11.84 14.52 -18.15
N ALA A 140 -11.16 15.68 -18.04
CA ALA A 140 -11.57 16.90 -18.73
C ALA A 140 -11.60 16.74 -20.26
N SER A 141 -10.55 16.07 -20.83
CA SER A 141 -10.47 15.82 -22.27
C SER A 141 -11.55 14.88 -22.78
N GLN A 142 -11.89 13.84 -22.03
CA GLN A 142 -12.85 12.82 -22.45
C GLN A 142 -14.30 13.23 -22.22
N SER A 143 -14.60 13.87 -21.09
CA SER A 143 -15.98 14.27 -20.75
C SER A 143 -16.35 15.66 -21.22
N GLN A 144 -15.40 16.49 -21.57
CA GLN A 144 -15.57 17.92 -21.88
C GLN A 144 -16.23 18.71 -20.73
N GLN A 145 -16.09 18.21 -19.51
CA GLN A 145 -16.64 18.83 -18.31
C GLN A 145 -15.55 19.46 -17.48
N LYS A 146 -15.96 20.37 -16.59
CA LYS A 146 -15.07 21.03 -15.65
C LYS A 146 -14.48 20.03 -14.65
N VAL A 147 -13.16 20.20 -14.36
CA VAL A 147 -12.45 19.47 -13.31
C VAL A 147 -11.89 20.49 -12.30
N THR A 148 -12.25 20.34 -11.05
CA THR A 148 -11.61 21.04 -9.93
C THR A 148 -10.55 20.12 -9.34
N SER A 149 -9.27 20.52 -9.42
CA SER A 149 -8.13 19.71 -8.93
C SER A 149 -7.59 20.30 -7.63
N LEU A 150 -7.79 19.61 -6.50
CA LEU A 150 -7.24 20.02 -5.20
C LEU A 150 -5.83 19.47 -5.01
N GLU A 151 -4.88 20.34 -4.64
CA GLU A 151 -3.49 19.93 -4.38
C GLU A 151 -2.86 20.79 -3.29
N TYR A 152 -2.08 20.18 -2.40
CA TYR A 152 -1.40 20.84 -1.28
C TYR A 152 -0.15 21.62 -1.71
N GLN A 153 0.56 21.15 -2.72
CA GLN A 153 1.81 21.76 -3.17
C GLN A 153 1.57 22.83 -4.24
N ALA A 154 1.71 24.11 -3.87
CA ALA A 154 1.52 25.23 -4.77
C ALA A 154 2.31 25.13 -6.11
N PRO A 155 3.58 24.65 -6.15
CA PRO A 155 4.29 24.43 -7.41
C PRO A 155 3.63 23.42 -8.34
N LEU A 156 2.98 22.38 -7.77
CA LEU A 156 2.26 21.39 -8.58
C LEU A 156 0.95 21.96 -9.12
N CYS A 157 0.21 22.73 -8.30
CA CYS A 157 -0.96 23.48 -8.77
C CYS A 157 -0.62 24.38 -9.95
N HIS A 158 0.44 25.20 -9.81
CA HIS A 158 0.87 26.11 -10.86
C HIS A 158 1.26 25.37 -12.16
N SER A 159 2.08 24.32 -12.04
CA SER A 159 2.49 23.51 -13.19
C SER A 159 1.30 22.80 -13.85
N GLY A 160 0.36 22.28 -13.06
CA GLY A 160 -0.85 21.62 -13.54
C GLY A 160 -1.77 22.60 -14.27
N GLN A 161 -2.00 23.79 -13.71
CA GLN A 161 -2.82 24.83 -14.35
C GLN A 161 -2.23 25.29 -15.68
N GLN A 162 -0.92 25.56 -15.72
CA GLN A 162 -0.26 25.95 -16.97
C GLN A 162 -0.42 24.91 -18.07
N GLU A 163 -0.30 23.63 -17.74
CA GLU A 163 -0.46 22.56 -18.75
C GLU A 163 -1.93 22.42 -19.16
N ALA A 164 -2.88 22.56 -18.26
CA ALA A 164 -4.31 22.55 -18.57
C ALA A 164 -4.69 23.73 -19.50
N ASP A 165 -4.22 24.94 -19.21
CA ASP A 165 -4.45 26.14 -20.04
C ASP A 165 -3.87 25.98 -21.43
N LYS A 166 -2.63 25.47 -21.54
CA LYS A 166 -1.95 25.18 -22.81
C LYS A 166 -2.73 24.18 -23.69
N GLN A 167 -3.41 23.25 -23.06
CA GLN A 167 -4.20 22.23 -23.75
C GLN A 167 -5.68 22.64 -23.93
N GLY A 168 -6.08 23.81 -23.43
CA GLY A 168 -7.47 24.30 -23.50
C GLY A 168 -8.45 23.44 -22.73
N LEU A 169 -8.00 22.78 -21.64
CA LEU A 169 -8.84 21.93 -20.81
C LEU A 169 -9.59 22.74 -19.76
N SER A 170 -10.85 22.39 -19.51
CA SER A 170 -11.68 23.01 -18.47
C SER A 170 -11.26 22.51 -17.08
N MET A 171 -10.09 22.97 -16.60
CA MET A 171 -9.55 22.58 -15.29
C MET A 171 -9.24 23.82 -14.45
N THR A 172 -9.46 23.69 -13.15
CA THR A 172 -9.11 24.72 -12.17
C THR A 172 -8.39 24.05 -11.01
N PHE A 173 -7.15 24.48 -10.75
CA PHE A 173 -6.39 24.01 -9.59
C PHE A 173 -6.69 24.85 -8.37
N VAL A 174 -6.98 24.19 -7.25
CA VAL A 174 -7.16 24.80 -5.94
C VAL A 174 -6.02 24.36 -5.04
N HIS A 175 -5.22 25.33 -4.59
CA HIS A 175 -4.21 25.10 -3.58
C HIS A 175 -4.87 25.03 -2.21
N GLY A 176 -4.74 23.89 -1.52
CA GLY A 176 -5.35 23.69 -0.21
C GLY A 176 -4.92 22.39 0.46
N ASP A 177 -5.05 22.38 1.79
CA ASP A 177 -4.83 21.18 2.59
C ASP A 177 -6.12 20.37 2.64
N ALA A 178 -6.06 19.14 2.10
CA ALA A 178 -7.17 18.20 2.08
C ALA A 178 -7.66 17.79 3.48
N LEU A 179 -6.84 17.95 4.51
CA LEU A 179 -7.17 17.62 5.90
C LEU A 179 -7.72 18.82 6.69
N SER A 180 -7.73 20.00 6.11
CA SER A 180 -8.27 21.21 6.77
C SER A 180 -9.78 21.36 6.57
N ASP A 181 -10.44 22.12 7.44
CA ASP A 181 -11.86 22.46 7.28
C ASP A 181 -12.11 23.43 6.14
N GLU A 182 -11.07 24.20 5.73
CA GLU A 182 -11.19 25.15 4.62
C GLU A 182 -11.44 24.49 3.28
N VAL A 183 -11.13 23.19 3.16
CA VAL A 183 -11.34 22.40 1.95
C VAL A 183 -12.83 22.22 1.60
N ASP A 184 -13.74 22.43 2.54
CA ASP A 184 -15.18 22.30 2.31
C ASP A 184 -15.70 23.17 1.17
N LYS A 185 -15.01 24.27 0.87
CA LYS A 185 -15.33 25.21 -0.23
C LYS A 185 -15.21 24.59 -1.63
N VAL A 186 -14.46 23.48 -1.78
CA VAL A 186 -14.28 22.83 -3.09
C VAL A 186 -15.41 21.84 -3.43
N PHE A 187 -16.22 21.48 -2.43
CA PHE A 187 -17.28 20.48 -2.60
C PHE A 187 -18.59 21.10 -3.06
N ASN A 188 -19.26 20.42 -3.97
CA ASN A 188 -20.66 20.63 -4.29
C ASN A 188 -21.33 19.32 -4.72
N SER A 189 -22.65 19.23 -4.59
CA SER A 189 -23.40 17.98 -4.82
C SER A 189 -23.41 17.51 -6.28
N GLY A 190 -23.06 18.38 -7.23
CA GLY A 190 -22.99 18.06 -8.66
C GLY A 190 -21.69 17.36 -9.09
N GLN A 191 -20.79 17.09 -8.16
CA GLN A 191 -19.46 16.53 -8.47
C GLN A 191 -19.41 15.01 -8.41
N HIS A 192 -18.54 14.47 -9.27
CA HIS A 192 -17.99 13.12 -9.14
C HIS A 192 -16.53 13.25 -8.67
N ALA A 193 -16.27 12.84 -7.43
CA ALA A 193 -14.91 12.89 -6.91
C ALA A 193 -14.08 11.67 -7.35
N VAL A 194 -12.84 11.91 -7.74
CA VAL A 194 -11.87 10.87 -8.09
C VAL A 194 -10.62 11.01 -7.24
N ALA A 195 -10.09 9.88 -6.74
CA ALA A 195 -8.85 9.86 -5.97
C ALA A 195 -8.00 8.64 -6.33
N LEU A 196 -6.88 8.92 -7.01
CA LEU A 196 -5.83 7.95 -7.29
C LEU A 196 -4.59 8.38 -6.54
N HIS A 197 -4.10 7.73 -5.55
CA HIS A 197 -2.96 8.14 -4.70
C HIS A 197 -3.27 9.17 -3.60
N ALA A 198 -4.53 9.36 -3.22
CA ALA A 198 -4.85 9.99 -1.94
C ALA A 198 -4.54 8.99 -0.82
N CYS A 199 -3.41 9.16 -0.15
CA CYS A 199 -2.86 8.15 0.77
C CYS A 199 -3.40 8.29 2.20
N GLY A 200 -3.70 7.16 2.86
CA GLY A 200 -4.05 7.14 4.28
C GLY A 200 -5.29 7.99 4.61
N ASP A 201 -5.16 8.92 5.55
CA ASP A 201 -6.27 9.77 6.01
C ASP A 201 -6.85 10.65 4.90
N LEU A 202 -6.07 10.97 3.85
CA LEU A 202 -6.56 11.79 2.73
C LEU A 202 -7.74 11.15 2.00
N HIS A 203 -7.75 9.82 1.80
CA HIS A 203 -8.91 9.19 1.18
C HIS A 203 -10.05 8.96 2.17
N ALA A 204 -9.78 8.77 3.46
CA ALA A 204 -10.82 8.68 4.48
C ALA A 204 -11.57 10.02 4.59
N THR A 205 -10.82 11.14 4.65
CA THR A 205 -11.39 12.49 4.66
C THR A 205 -12.24 12.77 3.41
N LEU A 206 -11.79 12.34 2.21
CA LEU A 206 -12.60 12.49 1.01
C LEU A 206 -13.96 11.76 1.14
N LEU A 207 -13.96 10.55 1.70
CA LEU A 207 -15.20 9.80 1.89
C LEU A 207 -16.14 10.48 2.87
N GLU A 208 -15.64 10.93 4.02
CA GLU A 208 -16.43 11.59 5.06
C GLU A 208 -17.00 12.93 4.56
N LYS A 209 -16.14 13.79 3.99
CA LYS A 209 -16.57 15.07 3.42
C LYS A 209 -17.48 14.88 2.20
N GLY A 210 -17.17 13.91 1.33
CA GLY A 210 -18.00 13.59 0.18
C GLY A 210 -19.43 13.17 0.57
N VAL A 211 -19.59 12.39 1.63
CA VAL A 211 -20.90 12.05 2.20
C VAL A 211 -21.57 13.30 2.79
N ALA A 212 -20.85 14.09 3.58
CA ALA A 212 -21.39 15.31 4.22
C ALA A 212 -21.87 16.35 3.20
N HIS A 213 -21.14 16.50 2.09
CA HIS A 213 -21.49 17.41 0.99
C HIS A 213 -22.37 16.79 -0.10
N HIS A 214 -22.83 15.56 0.11
CA HIS A 214 -23.75 14.87 -0.78
C HIS A 214 -23.24 14.75 -2.22
N LEU A 215 -21.97 14.41 -2.42
CA LEU A 215 -21.43 14.19 -3.76
C LEU A 215 -22.27 13.20 -4.57
N SER A 216 -22.43 13.47 -5.86
CA SER A 216 -23.18 12.58 -6.76
C SER A 216 -22.51 11.22 -6.92
N ALA A 217 -21.17 11.20 -6.98
CA ALA A 217 -20.41 9.97 -7.14
C ALA A 217 -18.98 10.10 -6.58
N MET A 218 -18.37 8.97 -6.26
CA MET A 218 -16.96 8.86 -5.84
C MET A 218 -16.32 7.62 -6.48
N THR A 219 -15.14 7.80 -7.09
CA THR A 219 -14.32 6.70 -7.62
C THR A 219 -12.91 6.80 -7.01
N ILE A 220 -12.56 5.84 -6.16
CA ILE A 220 -11.38 5.93 -5.30
C ILE A 220 -10.58 4.64 -5.35
N SER A 221 -9.27 4.75 -5.55
CA SER A 221 -8.32 3.65 -5.36
C SER A 221 -7.51 3.88 -4.08
N PRO A 222 -7.92 3.30 -2.94
CA PRO A 222 -7.24 3.49 -1.65
C PRO A 222 -5.85 2.90 -1.65
N CYS A 223 -4.91 3.61 -1.02
CA CYS A 223 -3.54 3.13 -0.85
C CYS A 223 -2.89 3.70 0.41
N CYS A 224 -1.68 3.25 0.73
CA CYS A 224 -0.85 3.75 1.85
C CYS A 224 -1.62 3.89 3.16
N TYR A 225 -2.38 2.87 3.53
CA TYR A 225 -3.27 2.85 4.71
C TYR A 225 -2.59 3.23 6.03
N HIS A 226 -1.27 3.05 6.14
CA HIS A 226 -0.46 3.39 7.30
C HIS A 226 -0.19 4.90 7.49
N LEU A 227 -0.52 5.73 6.50
CA LEU A 227 -0.39 7.18 6.59
C LEU A 227 -1.62 7.78 7.30
N THR A 228 -1.75 7.47 8.55
CA THR A 228 -2.80 7.94 9.46
C THR A 228 -2.17 8.65 10.67
N ALA A 229 -2.83 9.68 11.17
CA ALA A 229 -2.41 10.41 12.37
C ALA A 229 -2.64 9.57 13.65
N SER A 230 -3.59 8.65 13.61
CA SER A 230 -3.95 7.81 14.75
C SER A 230 -3.02 6.60 14.87
N GLU A 231 -2.79 6.12 16.10
CA GLU A 231 -2.02 4.91 16.37
C GLU A 231 -2.67 3.65 15.76
N HIS A 232 -4.01 3.63 15.75
CA HIS A 232 -4.80 2.55 15.18
C HIS A 232 -5.68 3.05 14.04
N TYR A 233 -6.05 2.15 13.14
CA TYR A 233 -6.97 2.43 12.05
C TYR A 233 -8.34 2.87 12.56
N GLY A 234 -8.77 4.07 12.16
CA GLY A 234 -10.10 4.58 12.41
C GLY A 234 -11.10 3.99 11.41
N ALA A 235 -11.81 2.92 11.81
CA ALA A 235 -12.82 2.30 10.96
C ALA A 235 -14.01 3.24 10.71
N LEU A 236 -14.49 3.30 9.48
CA LEU A 236 -15.58 4.20 9.06
C LEU A 236 -16.95 3.53 9.17
N SER A 237 -17.06 2.26 8.79
CA SER A 237 -18.35 1.53 8.84
C SER A 237 -18.74 1.09 10.24
N THR A 238 -20.00 0.83 10.45
CA THR A 238 -20.49 0.25 11.71
C THR A 238 -19.86 -1.10 12.00
N LEU A 239 -19.70 -1.98 10.99
CA LEU A 239 -19.06 -3.28 11.18
C LEU A 239 -17.59 -3.13 11.53
N GLY A 240 -16.86 -2.25 10.85
CA GLY A 240 -15.45 -1.99 11.16
C GLY A 240 -15.23 -1.46 12.57
N ARG A 241 -16.10 -0.56 13.05
CA ARG A 241 -16.03 -0.02 14.42
C ARG A 241 -16.29 -1.06 15.50
N HIS A 242 -17.10 -2.08 15.22
CA HIS A 242 -17.38 -3.18 16.12
C HIS A 242 -16.37 -4.33 16.06
N SER A 243 -15.51 -4.35 15.05
CA SER A 243 -14.47 -5.37 14.92
C SER A 243 -13.45 -5.28 16.05
N ALA A 244 -13.00 -6.43 16.53
CA ALA A 244 -11.90 -6.55 17.48
C ALA A 244 -10.51 -6.44 16.82
N LEU A 245 -10.45 -6.29 15.48
CA LEU A 245 -9.21 -6.38 14.73
C LEU A 245 -8.21 -5.26 15.07
N ARG A 246 -8.65 -4.02 15.31
CA ARG A 246 -7.84 -2.90 15.81
C ARG A 246 -6.44 -2.82 15.19
N LEU A 247 -6.36 -2.66 13.87
CA LEU A 247 -5.09 -2.60 13.14
C LEU A 247 -4.26 -1.37 13.54
N ASN A 248 -2.99 -1.57 13.90
CA ASN A 248 -2.05 -0.49 14.18
C ASN A 248 -1.29 -0.04 12.90
N GLN A 249 -0.50 1.03 12.99
CA GLN A 249 0.23 1.59 11.84
C GLN A 249 1.21 0.60 11.20
N SER A 250 1.86 -0.29 11.96
CA SER A 250 2.77 -1.27 11.40
C SER A 250 2.02 -2.36 10.62
N GLU A 251 0.87 -2.80 11.15
CA GLU A 251 -0.01 -3.76 10.48
C GLU A 251 -0.64 -3.19 9.21
N LEU A 252 -0.96 -1.90 9.18
CA LEU A 252 -1.43 -1.20 7.98
C LEU A 252 -0.37 -1.12 6.86
N ARG A 253 0.90 -1.46 7.13
CA ARG A 253 1.95 -1.59 6.12
C ARG A 253 1.93 -2.95 5.43
N ILE A 254 1.32 -3.98 6.01
CA ILE A 254 1.30 -5.34 5.46
C ILE A 254 0.71 -5.37 4.03
N PRO A 255 -0.43 -4.72 3.72
CA PRO A 255 -0.95 -4.65 2.36
C PRO A 255 0.02 -4.01 1.34
N LEU A 256 0.96 -3.20 1.81
CA LEU A 256 1.91 -2.45 0.99
C LEU A 256 3.24 -3.18 0.77
N GLN A 257 3.49 -4.24 1.53
CA GLN A 257 4.67 -5.08 1.36
C GLN A 257 4.61 -5.73 -0.02
N GLU A 258 5.20 -5.06 -1.00
CA GLU A 258 5.31 -5.64 -2.33
C GLU A 258 6.36 -6.73 -2.32
N LEU A 259 6.00 -7.85 -2.90
CA LEU A 259 7.00 -8.73 -3.48
C LEU A 259 7.78 -7.89 -4.47
N VAL A 260 9.09 -7.85 -4.31
CA VAL A 260 9.95 -7.01 -5.15
C VAL A 260 9.77 -7.45 -6.60
N THR A 261 8.90 -6.76 -7.34
CA THR A 261 8.71 -6.93 -8.79
C THR A 261 9.88 -6.32 -9.58
N GLY A 262 10.87 -5.74 -8.87
CA GLY A 262 12.10 -5.23 -9.45
C GLY A 262 13.00 -6.37 -9.94
N GLY A 263 13.73 -6.15 -11.04
CA GLY A 263 14.71 -7.10 -11.54
C GLY A 263 15.81 -7.41 -10.52
N GLU A 264 16.68 -8.38 -10.84
CA GLU A 264 17.74 -8.93 -9.97
C GLU A 264 18.60 -7.87 -9.26
N ARG A 265 18.80 -6.72 -9.89
CA ARG A 265 19.52 -5.59 -9.27
C ARG A 265 18.80 -5.05 -8.02
N VAL A 266 17.47 -4.94 -8.07
CA VAL A 266 16.67 -4.42 -6.94
C VAL A 266 16.66 -5.43 -5.81
N LYS A 267 16.51 -6.71 -6.12
CA LYS A 267 16.56 -7.81 -5.12
C LYS A 267 17.90 -7.82 -4.41
N ARG A 268 19.01 -7.77 -5.16
CA ARG A 268 20.36 -7.72 -4.59
C ARG A 268 20.58 -6.50 -3.70
N HIS A 269 20.09 -5.33 -4.09
CA HIS A 269 20.19 -4.14 -3.24
C HIS A 269 19.38 -4.28 -1.95
N ARG A 270 18.19 -4.86 -2.02
CA ARG A 270 17.37 -5.15 -0.83
C ARG A 270 18.07 -6.11 0.12
N LEU A 271 18.59 -7.23 -0.40
CA LEU A 271 19.37 -8.20 0.39
C LEU A 271 20.53 -7.52 1.10
N LEU A 272 21.36 -6.76 0.37
CA LEU A 272 22.51 -6.06 0.94
C LEU A 272 22.08 -5.05 2.02
N GLU A 273 21.14 -4.17 1.71
CA GLU A 273 20.70 -3.15 2.67
C GLU A 273 20.14 -3.76 3.94
N MET A 274 19.29 -4.78 3.80
CA MET A 274 18.66 -5.42 4.96
C MET A 274 19.68 -6.25 5.75
N SER A 275 20.59 -7.00 5.11
CA SER A 275 21.66 -7.72 5.79
C SER A 275 22.58 -6.77 6.58
N TYR A 276 22.86 -5.59 6.02
CA TYR A 276 23.67 -4.57 6.71
C TYR A 276 22.94 -3.99 7.92
N ARG A 277 21.66 -3.64 7.78
CA ARG A 277 20.85 -3.13 8.91
C ARG A 277 20.71 -4.14 10.03
N LEU A 278 20.48 -5.41 9.69
CA LEU A 278 20.34 -6.52 10.64
C LEU A 278 21.70 -6.87 11.28
N GLY A 279 22.80 -6.86 10.51
CA GLY A 279 24.14 -7.07 11.03
C GLY A 279 24.57 -5.96 11.98
N LEU A 280 24.28 -4.70 11.64
CA LEU A 280 24.51 -3.56 12.52
C LEU A 280 23.70 -3.65 13.82
N ASP A 281 22.42 -4.02 13.75
CA ASP A 281 21.58 -4.19 14.95
C ASP A 281 22.17 -5.26 15.89
N ILE A 282 22.66 -6.39 15.35
CA ILE A 282 23.32 -7.43 16.15
C ILE A 282 24.60 -6.89 16.79
N LEU A 283 25.44 -6.22 16.01
CA LEU A 283 26.69 -5.61 16.49
C LEU A 283 26.41 -4.61 17.63
N LEU A 284 25.47 -3.70 17.45
CA LEU A 284 25.13 -2.67 18.45
C LEU A 284 24.61 -3.30 19.75
N ARG A 285 23.84 -4.35 19.67
CA ARG A 285 23.32 -5.07 20.85
C ARG A 285 24.46 -5.82 21.59
N GLN A 286 25.30 -6.53 20.86
CA GLN A 286 26.30 -7.40 21.45
C GLN A 286 27.53 -6.65 21.95
N GLU A 287 27.99 -5.67 21.20
CA GLU A 287 29.22 -4.95 21.50
C GLU A 287 29.02 -3.66 22.30
N LEU A 288 27.89 -2.96 22.06
CA LEU A 288 27.62 -1.67 22.68
C LEU A 288 26.46 -1.71 23.69
N GLY A 289 25.80 -2.86 23.86
CA GLY A 289 24.74 -3.06 24.86
C GLY A 289 23.45 -2.31 24.58
N PHE A 290 23.18 -1.92 23.33
CA PHE A 290 21.92 -1.29 22.99
C PHE A 290 20.74 -2.27 23.19
N ALA A 291 19.74 -1.87 23.97
CA ALA A 291 18.54 -2.68 24.18
C ALA A 291 17.61 -2.62 22.98
N ASP A 292 17.49 -1.44 22.35
CA ASP A 292 16.55 -1.18 21.28
C ASP A 292 17.25 -1.01 19.91
N TYR A 293 16.50 -1.31 18.85
CA TYR A 293 16.92 -1.08 17.47
C TYR A 293 17.24 0.41 17.24
N GLN A 294 18.39 0.68 16.64
CA GLN A 294 18.81 2.02 16.28
C GLN A 294 18.52 2.27 14.78
N PRO A 295 17.38 2.91 14.44
CA PRO A 295 17.03 3.15 13.04
C PRO A 295 18.01 4.13 12.42
N VAL A 296 18.65 3.73 11.33
CA VAL A 296 19.49 4.61 10.51
C VAL A 296 18.72 5.13 9.30
N PRO A 297 19.03 6.36 8.81
CA PRO A 297 18.35 6.95 7.65
C PRO A 297 18.43 6.08 6.40
N SER A 298 17.72 6.47 5.35
CA SER A 298 17.87 5.87 4.02
C SER A 298 19.27 6.19 3.47
N ILE A 299 19.94 5.16 2.95
CA ILE A 299 21.25 5.29 2.35
C ILE A 299 21.17 5.27 0.82
N LYS A 300 22.05 6.00 0.13
CA LYS A 300 22.13 5.96 -1.32
C LYS A 300 22.60 4.58 -1.79
N LYS A 301 21.94 4.01 -2.81
CA LYS A 301 22.28 2.69 -3.34
C LYS A 301 23.75 2.53 -3.75
N SER A 302 24.37 3.60 -4.23
CA SER A 302 25.80 3.62 -4.57
C SER A 302 26.71 3.45 -3.35
N GLN A 303 26.29 3.85 -2.16
CA GLN A 303 27.07 3.71 -0.93
C GLN A 303 27.01 2.29 -0.36
N LEU A 304 25.93 1.52 -0.64
CA LEU A 304 25.85 0.11 -0.24
C LEU A 304 26.92 -0.76 -0.89
N SER A 305 27.35 -0.42 -2.10
CA SER A 305 28.39 -1.17 -2.81
C SER A 305 29.78 -1.05 -2.18
N SER A 306 29.99 -0.10 -1.27
CA SER A 306 31.27 0.09 -0.55
C SER A 306 31.52 -0.97 0.52
N GLY A 307 30.48 -1.76 0.89
CA GLY A 307 30.60 -2.85 1.87
C GLY A 307 30.02 -2.55 3.24
N PHE A 308 30.06 -3.56 4.13
CA PHE A 308 29.44 -3.47 5.44
C PHE A 308 30.18 -2.54 6.41
N VAL A 309 31.51 -2.56 6.43
CA VAL A 309 32.31 -1.69 7.32
C VAL A 309 32.06 -0.21 7.03
N PRO A 310 32.13 0.28 5.77
CA PRO A 310 31.73 1.65 5.44
C PRO A 310 30.30 1.99 5.79
N PHE A 311 29.36 1.04 5.67
CA PHE A 311 27.98 1.23 6.11
C PHE A 311 27.90 1.45 7.62
N CYS A 312 28.61 0.65 8.43
CA CYS A 312 28.66 0.81 9.88
C CYS A 312 29.29 2.15 10.28
N GLN A 313 30.38 2.57 9.61
CA GLN A 313 31.01 3.87 9.84
C GLN A 313 30.04 5.03 9.57
N TRP A 314 29.37 4.99 8.42
CA TRP A 314 28.34 5.97 8.09
C TRP A 314 27.21 5.99 9.13
N ALA A 315 26.72 4.82 9.57
CA ALA A 315 25.68 4.72 10.59
C ALA A 315 26.11 5.30 11.94
N ALA A 316 27.37 5.06 12.33
CA ALA A 316 27.98 5.61 13.53
C ALA A 316 28.03 7.15 13.49
N GLU A 317 28.44 7.73 12.37
CA GLU A 317 28.43 9.18 12.14
C GLU A 317 27.00 9.76 12.24
N GLN A 318 26.00 9.08 11.63
CA GLN A 318 24.62 9.55 11.66
C GLN A 318 23.96 9.51 13.04
N LYS A 319 24.43 8.61 13.92
CA LYS A 319 23.83 8.34 15.23
C LYS A 319 24.68 8.74 16.43
N GLY A 320 25.95 9.12 16.20
CA GLY A 320 26.85 9.60 17.23
C GLY A 320 27.36 8.51 18.18
N PHE A 321 27.55 7.28 17.70
CA PHE A 321 28.20 6.22 18.48
C PHE A 321 29.61 5.88 17.91
N THR A 322 30.46 5.27 18.72
CA THR A 322 31.78 4.82 18.30
C THR A 322 31.75 3.33 18.01
N LEU A 323 32.27 2.93 16.85
CA LEU A 323 32.38 1.53 16.50
C LEU A 323 33.46 0.83 17.31
N PRO A 324 33.21 -0.38 17.83
CA PRO A 324 34.18 -1.20 18.50
C PRO A 324 35.14 -1.84 17.49
N GLN A 325 36.28 -2.34 17.99
CA GLN A 325 37.09 -3.29 17.25
C GLN A 325 36.45 -4.68 17.35
N CYS A 326 35.93 -5.18 16.25
CA CYS A 326 35.23 -6.46 16.21
C CYS A 326 35.35 -7.10 14.83
N ASP A 327 34.92 -8.36 14.72
CA ASP A 327 34.83 -9.09 13.45
C ASP A 327 33.57 -8.67 12.68
N PHE A 328 33.67 -7.66 11.84
CA PHE A 328 32.58 -7.16 11.01
C PHE A 328 32.05 -8.22 10.03
N ASP A 329 32.89 -9.13 9.55
CA ASP A 329 32.45 -10.19 8.62
C ASP A 329 31.54 -11.19 9.33
N ALA A 330 31.83 -11.53 10.60
CA ALA A 330 30.95 -12.35 11.41
C ALA A 330 29.58 -11.69 11.63
N TYR A 331 29.52 -10.38 11.87
CA TYR A 331 28.26 -9.65 12.01
C TYR A 331 27.48 -9.55 10.70
N LEU A 332 28.17 -9.38 9.56
CA LEU A 332 27.54 -9.44 8.25
C LEU A 332 26.91 -10.81 7.97
N GLN A 333 27.63 -11.91 8.28
CA GLN A 333 27.13 -13.27 8.12
C GLN A 333 25.87 -13.50 8.99
N GLN A 334 25.91 -13.06 10.24
CA GLN A 334 24.75 -13.14 11.14
C GLN A 334 23.58 -12.29 10.62
N GLY A 335 23.83 -11.08 10.11
CA GLY A 335 22.84 -10.21 9.50
C GLY A 335 22.19 -10.82 8.27
N THR A 336 22.99 -11.51 7.42
CA THR A 336 22.48 -12.21 6.23
C THR A 336 21.63 -13.43 6.64
N LYS A 337 22.06 -14.20 7.64
CA LYS A 337 21.26 -15.30 8.18
C LYS A 337 19.93 -14.80 8.74
N ARG A 338 19.96 -13.70 9.49
CA ARG A 338 18.74 -13.08 10.04
C ARG A 338 17.83 -12.50 8.95
N TYR A 339 18.38 -12.00 7.85
CA TYR A 339 17.61 -11.59 6.68
C TYR A 339 16.76 -12.76 6.14
N TRP A 340 17.35 -13.92 5.94
CA TRP A 340 16.60 -15.08 5.45
C TRP A 340 15.56 -15.59 6.46
N GLN A 341 15.85 -15.52 7.75
CA GLN A 341 14.87 -15.74 8.80
C GLN A 341 13.67 -14.79 8.68
N MET A 342 13.93 -13.50 8.51
CA MET A 342 12.90 -12.47 8.29
C MET A 342 12.07 -12.75 7.02
N GLU A 343 12.71 -13.19 5.94
CA GLU A 343 12.01 -13.51 4.69
C GLU A 343 11.11 -14.76 4.85
N LYS A 344 11.52 -15.77 5.61
CA LYS A 344 10.68 -16.95 5.96
C LYS A 344 9.41 -16.51 6.73
N LEU A 345 9.55 -15.63 7.71
CA LEU A 345 8.42 -15.05 8.43
C LEU A 345 7.49 -14.29 7.50
N SER A 346 8.07 -13.52 6.58
CA SER A 346 7.32 -12.74 5.59
C SER A 346 6.55 -13.62 4.60
N LEU A 347 7.02 -14.84 4.30
CA LEU A 347 6.28 -15.81 3.46
C LEU A 347 4.91 -16.14 4.05
N ILE A 348 4.85 -16.37 5.37
CA ILE A 348 3.57 -16.68 6.02
C ILE A 348 2.70 -15.42 6.11
N GLN A 349 3.27 -14.30 6.52
CA GLN A 349 2.53 -13.04 6.64
C GLN A 349 1.87 -12.60 5.31
N GLN A 350 2.53 -12.82 4.17
CA GLN A 350 1.99 -12.41 2.86
C GLN A 350 0.70 -13.16 2.45
N LEU A 351 0.41 -14.32 3.03
CA LEU A 351 -0.83 -15.06 2.79
C LEU A 351 -2.07 -14.24 3.22
N PHE A 352 -1.91 -13.36 4.20
CA PHE A 352 -2.97 -12.53 4.77
C PHE A 352 -3.04 -11.11 4.17
N LYS A 353 -2.06 -10.72 3.37
CA LYS A 353 -1.91 -9.39 2.80
C LYS A 353 -3.19 -8.91 2.07
N ARG A 354 -3.74 -9.75 1.17
CA ARG A 354 -4.93 -9.41 0.40
C ARG A 354 -6.19 -9.35 1.27
N ALA A 355 -6.27 -10.19 2.28
CA ALA A 355 -7.37 -10.17 3.23
C ALA A 355 -7.40 -8.85 4.02
N ILE A 356 -6.26 -8.40 4.54
CA ILE A 356 -6.14 -7.13 5.26
C ILE A 356 -6.48 -5.97 4.33
N GLU A 357 -5.94 -5.95 3.10
CA GLU A 357 -6.26 -4.92 2.11
C GLU A 357 -7.76 -4.85 1.82
N LEU A 358 -8.38 -6.01 1.55
CA LEU A 358 -9.79 -6.06 1.22
C LEU A 358 -10.68 -5.71 2.42
N TRP A 359 -10.28 -6.09 3.64
CA TRP A 359 -10.96 -5.65 4.87
C TRP A 359 -11.02 -4.11 4.96
N LEU A 360 -9.88 -3.43 4.73
CA LEU A 360 -9.78 -1.97 4.74
C LEU A 360 -10.60 -1.30 3.63
N VAL A 361 -10.66 -1.90 2.45
CA VAL A 361 -11.45 -1.41 1.32
C VAL A 361 -12.94 -1.62 1.57
N LEU A 362 -13.33 -2.79 2.08
CA LEU A 362 -14.71 -3.10 2.39
C LEU A 362 -15.27 -2.25 3.54
N ASP A 363 -14.46 -1.90 4.54
CA ASP A 363 -14.86 -0.96 5.58
C ASP A 363 -15.33 0.38 4.97
N LYS A 364 -14.53 0.92 4.03
CA LYS A 364 -14.88 2.16 3.32
C LYS A 364 -16.10 2.01 2.43
N ALA A 365 -16.19 0.90 1.72
CA ALA A 365 -17.34 0.61 0.86
C ALA A 365 -18.63 0.47 1.65
N LEU A 366 -18.60 -0.21 2.79
CA LEU A 366 -19.72 -0.36 3.71
C LEU A 366 -20.14 0.98 4.33
N TYR A 367 -19.20 1.85 4.68
CA TYR A 367 -19.48 3.20 5.14
C TYR A 367 -20.28 3.99 4.10
N LEU A 368 -19.86 3.94 2.83
CA LEU A 368 -20.60 4.60 1.74
C LEU A 368 -22.00 4.00 1.53
N GLN A 369 -22.14 2.66 1.62
CA GLN A 369 -23.47 2.03 1.56
C GLN A 369 -24.39 2.48 2.69
N GLN A 370 -23.86 2.57 3.92
CA GLN A 370 -24.60 3.07 5.08
C GLN A 370 -25.00 4.55 4.94
N SER A 371 -24.29 5.27 4.07
CA SER A 371 -24.53 6.69 3.78
C SER A 371 -25.41 6.93 2.55
N GLY A 372 -26.08 5.90 2.01
CA GLY A 372 -27.03 6.03 0.90
C GLY A 372 -26.41 6.02 -0.48
N TYR A 373 -25.26 5.33 -0.64
CA TYR A 373 -24.63 5.14 -1.95
C TYR A 373 -24.77 3.69 -2.43
N LYS A 374 -25.03 3.51 -3.71
CA LYS A 374 -24.83 2.24 -4.39
C LYS A 374 -23.34 2.07 -4.63
N VAL A 375 -22.73 1.00 -4.08
CA VAL A 375 -21.29 0.82 -4.07
C VAL A 375 -20.86 -0.48 -4.72
N THR A 376 -19.80 -0.43 -5.52
CA THR A 376 -19.09 -1.60 -6.06
C THR A 376 -17.62 -1.55 -5.66
N VAL A 377 -17.04 -2.74 -5.43
CA VAL A 377 -15.58 -2.93 -5.24
C VAL A 377 -15.09 -3.84 -6.35
N SER A 378 -14.05 -3.42 -7.05
CA SER A 378 -13.52 -4.12 -8.23
C SER A 378 -12.00 -3.93 -8.35
N GLU A 379 -11.36 -4.62 -9.30
CA GLU A 379 -10.00 -4.34 -9.77
C GLU A 379 -10.08 -3.54 -11.07
N PHE A 380 -9.37 -2.39 -11.14
CA PHE A 380 -9.41 -1.53 -12.34
C PHE A 380 -8.22 -1.75 -13.30
N CYS A 381 -7.22 -2.51 -12.90
CA CYS A 381 -6.10 -2.91 -13.75
C CYS A 381 -5.41 -4.14 -13.19
N SER A 382 -4.51 -4.75 -13.96
CA SER A 382 -3.73 -5.88 -13.48
C SER A 382 -2.74 -5.47 -12.38
N ARG A 383 -2.35 -6.43 -11.54
CA ARG A 383 -1.34 -6.22 -10.48
C ARG A 383 0.05 -5.88 -11.03
N GLU A 384 0.33 -6.19 -12.29
CA GLU A 384 1.57 -5.82 -12.97
C GLU A 384 1.66 -4.31 -13.20
N VAL A 385 0.52 -3.65 -13.46
CA VAL A 385 0.43 -2.19 -13.57
C VAL A 385 0.60 -1.55 -12.20
N THR A 386 -0.20 -2.00 -11.23
CA THR A 386 -0.06 -1.62 -9.83
C THR A 386 -0.63 -2.69 -8.90
N PRO A 387 0.07 -3.08 -7.83
CA PRO A 387 -0.49 -3.99 -6.84
C PRO A 387 -1.64 -3.39 -6.03
N ARG A 388 -1.82 -2.05 -6.08
CA ARG A 388 -2.95 -1.31 -5.45
C ARG A 388 -4.03 -1.07 -6.47
N ASN A 389 -4.60 -2.16 -6.95
CA ASN A 389 -5.55 -2.16 -8.06
C ASN A 389 -7.02 -2.21 -7.63
N LEU A 390 -7.30 -2.14 -6.33
CA LEU A 390 -8.67 -2.08 -5.84
C LEU A 390 -9.30 -0.72 -6.08
N LEU A 391 -10.54 -0.74 -6.51
CA LEU A 391 -11.35 0.42 -6.82
C LEU A 391 -12.67 0.37 -6.06
N ILE A 392 -13.03 1.45 -5.41
CA ILE A 392 -14.36 1.70 -4.85
C ILE A 392 -15.05 2.67 -5.79
N GLN A 393 -16.21 2.29 -6.29
CA GLN A 393 -17.09 3.16 -7.06
C GLN A 393 -18.42 3.29 -6.34
N ALA A 394 -18.82 4.51 -6.07
CA ALA A 394 -20.03 4.85 -5.33
C ALA A 394 -20.84 5.88 -6.09
N GLN A 395 -22.14 5.63 -6.22
CA GLN A 395 -23.13 6.56 -6.79
C GLN A 395 -24.21 6.80 -5.76
N ARG A 396 -24.58 8.05 -5.55
CA ARG A 396 -25.65 8.40 -4.65
C ARG A 396 -27.00 7.95 -5.23
N GLU A 397 -27.80 7.28 -4.41
CA GLU A 397 -29.17 6.86 -4.76
C GLU A 397 -30.18 8.01 -4.64
#